data_4c57a88a0e81ee89bc11fd01ff99ab24
#
_entry.id   4c57a88a0e81ee89bc11fd01ff99ab24
#
_cell.length_a   1.000
_cell.length_b   1.000
_cell.length_c   1.000
_cell.angle_alpha   90.00
_cell.angle_beta   90.00
_cell.angle_gamma   90.00
#
_symmetry.space_group_name_H-M   'P 1'
#
loop_
_entity.id
_entity.type
_entity.pdbx_description
1 polymer ?
#
loop_
_entity_poly.entity_id
_entity_poly.type
_entity_poly.pdbx_seq_one_letter_code
_entity_poly.pdbx_strand_id
1 'polypeptide(L)'
;MNVAEQLLSGILDTLSLQVAVIDEASSILYVNQAWRSFGLFYGLQLDTDWFGIAYLDICKANEDTNQPALLEGVQQVLSGAREHFSIDYLCHTPTQEPTWLTLNLQPMQSSLAEQGPCFLLTLTNITHHKQVEDRISALTLTDPLTGLANRRRLEQFMRDEWSRAIRHQSSLSVMMVDADHFKQLNDSMGHAAGDDCLRQVATILQGFSNRPGDLAARYGGEEFVLVLGQTTQAEAVKIAERIRQKIMALDIRFAGHRLMTVSIGIASLGAHHAQSTKEQPARTQWLNFSEDGNLLLEQADKALYVAKKQGRNRVEVYDKHHRLTVPLSV
;
A
#
# COMPACT_ATOMS: atom_id res chain seq x y z
N MET A 1 -31.76 27.37 -27.23
CA MET A 1 -31.61 26.74 -25.91
C MET A 1 -32.79 27.13 -25.05
N ASN A 2 -33.49 26.16 -24.51
CA ASN A 2 -34.64 26.35 -23.60
C ASN A 2 -34.13 26.89 -22.24
N VAL A 3 -34.91 27.63 -21.48
CA VAL A 3 -34.56 28.18 -20.14
C VAL A 3 -34.11 27.05 -19.19
N ALA A 4 -34.71 25.84 -19.28
CA ALA A 4 -34.31 24.67 -18.52
C ALA A 4 -32.91 24.15 -18.88
N GLU A 5 -32.53 24.19 -20.14
CA GLU A 5 -31.20 23.79 -20.64
C GLU A 5 -30.12 24.78 -20.15
N GLN A 6 -30.40 26.09 -20.18
CA GLN A 6 -29.51 27.11 -19.65
C GLN A 6 -29.31 27.00 -18.15
N LEU A 7 -30.37 26.72 -17.40
CA LEU A 7 -30.31 26.54 -15.96
C LEU A 7 -29.51 25.26 -15.60
N LEU A 8 -29.73 24.15 -16.31
CA LEU A 8 -29.04 22.91 -16.08
C LEU A 8 -27.54 23.04 -16.37
N SER A 9 -27.17 23.64 -17.52
CA SER A 9 -25.78 23.93 -17.84
C SER A 9 -25.13 24.85 -16.80
N GLY A 10 -25.83 25.92 -16.37
CA GLY A 10 -25.34 26.81 -15.32
C GLY A 10 -25.10 26.08 -13.98
N ILE A 11 -25.99 25.18 -13.59
CA ILE A 11 -25.80 24.36 -12.37
C ILE A 11 -24.56 23.46 -12.52
N LEU A 12 -24.43 22.74 -13.62
CA LEU A 12 -23.28 21.84 -13.86
C LEU A 12 -21.96 22.62 -13.91
N ASP A 13 -21.95 23.82 -14.47
CA ASP A 13 -20.76 24.67 -14.57
C ASP A 13 -20.34 25.31 -13.23
N THR A 14 -21.26 25.40 -12.26
CA THR A 14 -20.93 25.86 -10.90
C THR A 14 -20.34 24.76 -10.01
N LEU A 15 -20.46 23.50 -10.43
CA LEU A 15 -19.87 22.38 -9.68
C LEU A 15 -18.33 22.40 -9.82
N SER A 16 -17.63 22.21 -8.70
CA SER A 16 -16.18 21.98 -8.69
C SER A 16 -15.82 20.55 -9.11
N LEU A 17 -16.81 19.69 -9.25
CA LEU A 17 -16.69 18.32 -9.73
C LEU A 17 -16.52 18.33 -11.25
N GLN A 18 -15.51 17.62 -11.77
CA GLN A 18 -15.39 17.41 -13.21
C GLN A 18 -16.45 16.41 -13.67
N VAL A 19 -17.30 16.84 -14.59
CA VAL A 19 -18.39 16.05 -15.12
C VAL A 19 -18.25 15.92 -16.62
N ALA A 20 -18.32 14.68 -17.11
CA ALA A 20 -18.47 14.36 -18.53
C ALA A 20 -19.63 13.39 -18.74
N VAL A 21 -20.26 13.48 -19.91
CA VAL A 21 -21.20 12.46 -20.40
C VAL A 21 -20.56 11.82 -21.61
N ILE A 22 -20.54 10.49 -21.64
CA ILE A 22 -19.98 9.72 -22.75
C ILE A 22 -21.01 8.70 -23.28
N ASP A 23 -20.86 8.29 -24.52
CA ASP A 23 -21.66 7.22 -25.15
C ASP A 23 -21.03 5.85 -24.94
N GLU A 24 -21.64 4.80 -25.50
CA GLU A 24 -21.14 3.42 -25.44
C GLU A 24 -19.80 3.21 -26.17
N ALA A 25 -19.45 4.08 -27.12
CA ALA A 25 -18.15 4.10 -27.80
C ALA A 25 -17.08 4.88 -27.03
N SER A 26 -17.40 5.33 -25.81
CA SER A 26 -16.61 6.25 -24.97
C SER A 26 -16.45 7.67 -25.54
N SER A 27 -17.21 8.07 -26.56
CA SER A 27 -17.13 9.43 -27.13
C SER A 27 -17.76 10.44 -26.17
N ILE A 28 -17.08 11.53 -25.94
CA ILE A 28 -17.55 12.61 -25.06
C ILE A 28 -18.67 13.37 -25.74
N LEU A 29 -19.84 13.41 -25.10
CA LEU A 29 -21.02 14.16 -25.55
C LEU A 29 -21.19 15.49 -24.84
N TYR A 30 -20.70 15.63 -23.62
CA TYR A 30 -20.79 16.83 -22.81
C TYR A 30 -19.65 16.88 -21.80
N VAL A 31 -19.17 18.09 -21.48
CA VAL A 31 -18.30 18.36 -20.34
C VAL A 31 -18.69 19.69 -19.69
N ASN A 32 -18.58 19.76 -18.34
CA ASN A 32 -18.79 20.99 -17.62
C ASN A 32 -17.54 21.88 -17.57
N GLN A 33 -17.67 23.10 -17.04
CA GLN A 33 -16.57 24.06 -16.94
C GLN A 33 -15.39 23.54 -16.11
N ALA A 34 -15.64 22.79 -15.03
CA ALA A 34 -14.59 22.19 -14.21
C ALA A 34 -13.76 21.17 -15.00
N TRP A 35 -14.39 20.38 -15.88
CA TRP A 35 -13.68 19.47 -16.78
C TRP A 35 -12.76 20.20 -17.76
N ARG A 36 -13.28 21.27 -18.39
CA ARG A 36 -12.49 22.10 -19.33
C ARG A 36 -11.28 22.72 -18.66
N SER A 37 -11.47 23.25 -17.45
CA SER A 37 -10.38 23.82 -16.65
C SER A 37 -9.33 22.77 -16.28
N PHE A 38 -9.75 21.54 -16.00
CA PHE A 38 -8.89 20.41 -15.68
C PHE A 38 -8.08 19.94 -16.91
N GLY A 39 -8.67 19.98 -18.12
CA GLY A 39 -7.97 19.65 -19.36
C GLY A 39 -6.73 20.49 -19.60
N LEU A 40 -6.73 21.74 -19.11
CA LEU A 40 -5.54 22.62 -19.18
C LEU A 40 -4.36 22.06 -18.37
N PHE A 41 -4.62 21.42 -17.23
CA PHE A 41 -3.58 20.77 -16.43
C PHE A 41 -2.89 19.62 -17.17
N TYR A 42 -3.54 19.04 -18.18
CA TYR A 42 -2.96 17.97 -19.02
C TYR A 42 -2.43 18.48 -20.39
N GLY A 43 -2.21 19.80 -20.50
CA GLY A 43 -1.63 20.40 -21.72
C GLY A 43 -2.62 20.52 -22.88
N LEU A 44 -3.92 20.29 -22.64
CA LEU A 44 -4.97 20.54 -23.63
C LEU A 44 -5.35 22.02 -23.62
N GLN A 45 -5.64 22.59 -24.78
CA GLN A 45 -6.02 24.02 -24.87
C GLN A 45 -7.43 24.26 -24.31
N LEU A 46 -7.69 25.45 -23.75
CA LEU A 46 -9.01 25.83 -23.21
C LEU A 46 -10.14 25.69 -24.23
N ASP A 47 -9.82 25.95 -25.50
CA ASP A 47 -10.76 25.90 -26.62
C ASP A 47 -10.85 24.48 -27.24
N THR A 48 -10.34 23.44 -26.58
CA THR A 48 -10.44 22.09 -27.09
C THR A 48 -11.91 21.72 -27.19
N ASP A 49 -12.35 21.37 -28.42
CA ASP A 49 -13.66 20.78 -28.62
C ASP A 49 -13.62 19.35 -28.15
N TRP A 50 -14.21 19.11 -26.98
CA TRP A 50 -14.27 17.80 -26.35
C TRP A 50 -15.28 16.85 -27.02
N PHE A 51 -16.21 17.40 -27.81
CA PHE A 51 -17.27 16.62 -28.41
C PHE A 51 -16.73 15.59 -29.42
N GLY A 52 -17.11 14.33 -29.24
CA GLY A 52 -16.70 13.24 -30.12
C GLY A 52 -15.30 12.66 -29.83
N ILE A 53 -14.53 13.24 -28.89
CA ILE A 53 -13.25 12.65 -28.49
C ILE A 53 -13.53 11.39 -27.65
N ALA A 54 -12.84 10.29 -27.97
CA ALA A 54 -12.98 9.05 -27.21
C ALA A 54 -12.22 9.13 -25.87
N TYR A 55 -12.92 9.02 -24.75
CA TYR A 55 -12.33 9.09 -23.42
C TYR A 55 -11.26 8.01 -23.17
N LEU A 56 -11.51 6.79 -23.64
CA LEU A 56 -10.53 5.70 -23.55
C LEU A 56 -9.22 6.00 -24.30
N ASP A 57 -9.26 6.78 -25.37
CA ASP A 57 -8.05 7.14 -26.10
C ASP A 57 -7.25 8.22 -25.32
N ILE A 58 -7.94 9.11 -24.63
CA ILE A 58 -7.28 10.04 -23.67
C ILE A 58 -6.58 9.24 -22.57
N CYS A 59 -7.25 8.23 -22.00
CA CYS A 59 -6.66 7.41 -20.93
C CYS A 59 -5.45 6.61 -21.44
N LYS A 60 -5.47 6.07 -22.64
CA LYS A 60 -4.34 5.33 -23.23
C LYS A 60 -3.15 6.21 -23.56
N ALA A 61 -3.40 7.47 -23.90
CA ALA A 61 -2.36 8.42 -24.28
C ALA A 61 -1.61 8.99 -23.07
N ASN A 62 -2.14 8.85 -21.86
CA ASN A 62 -1.56 9.37 -20.63
C ASN A 62 -1.03 8.22 -19.76
N GLU A 63 0.27 8.27 -19.40
CA GLU A 63 0.94 7.23 -18.61
C GLU A 63 0.26 6.97 -17.26
N ASP A 64 -0.26 7.99 -16.60
CA ASP A 64 -0.92 7.89 -15.30
C ASP A 64 -2.28 7.17 -15.39
N THR A 65 -2.99 7.29 -16.48
CA THR A 65 -4.31 6.70 -16.71
C THR A 65 -4.29 5.47 -17.60
N ASN A 66 -3.17 5.17 -18.25
CA ASN A 66 -2.96 3.95 -19.04
C ASN A 66 -2.74 2.73 -18.12
N GLN A 67 -3.66 2.51 -17.19
CA GLN A 67 -3.62 1.41 -16.23
C GLN A 67 -4.65 0.35 -16.64
N PRO A 68 -4.26 -0.95 -16.73
CA PRO A 68 -5.19 -2.02 -17.14
C PRO A 68 -6.49 -2.04 -16.32
N ALA A 69 -6.41 -1.85 -15.00
CA ALA A 69 -7.57 -1.83 -14.11
C ALA A 69 -8.56 -0.70 -14.41
N LEU A 70 -8.06 0.50 -14.77
CA LEU A 70 -8.90 1.63 -15.13
C LEU A 70 -9.57 1.40 -16.48
N LEU A 71 -8.80 1.02 -17.50
CA LEU A 71 -9.30 0.79 -18.85
C LEU A 71 -10.33 -0.36 -18.89
N GLU A 72 -10.03 -1.47 -18.22
CA GLU A 72 -10.92 -2.62 -18.12
C GLU A 72 -12.21 -2.27 -17.36
N GLY A 73 -12.09 -1.57 -16.23
CA GLY A 73 -13.25 -1.15 -15.44
C GLY A 73 -14.20 -0.23 -16.22
N VAL A 74 -13.66 0.73 -16.99
CA VAL A 74 -14.46 1.59 -17.86
C VAL A 74 -15.15 0.75 -18.94
N GLN A 75 -14.44 -0.16 -19.63
CA GLN A 75 -15.01 -1.03 -20.67
C GLN A 75 -16.12 -1.94 -20.12
N GLN A 76 -15.98 -2.47 -18.92
CA GLN A 76 -17.01 -3.31 -18.30
C GLN A 76 -18.33 -2.56 -18.09
N VAL A 77 -18.28 -1.27 -17.71
CA VAL A 77 -19.50 -0.45 -17.55
C VAL A 77 -20.10 -0.12 -18.90
N LEU A 78 -19.30 0.29 -19.89
CA LEU A 78 -19.78 0.63 -21.24
C LEU A 78 -20.42 -0.57 -21.94
N SER A 79 -19.92 -1.78 -21.71
CA SER A 79 -20.50 -3.02 -22.25
C SER A 79 -21.70 -3.56 -21.46
N GLY A 80 -22.09 -2.93 -20.34
CA GLY A 80 -23.16 -3.41 -19.47
C GLY A 80 -22.78 -4.61 -18.60
N ALA A 81 -21.52 -5.05 -18.60
CA ALA A 81 -21.05 -6.14 -17.74
C ALA A 81 -20.95 -5.73 -16.26
N ARG A 82 -20.97 -4.41 -15.99
CA ARG A 82 -20.92 -3.83 -14.66
C ARG A 82 -21.81 -2.59 -14.59
N GLU A 83 -22.57 -2.45 -13.50
CA GLU A 83 -23.49 -1.29 -13.32
C GLU A 83 -22.79 0.00 -12.92
N HIS A 84 -21.66 -0.11 -12.22
CA HIS A 84 -20.91 1.03 -11.68
C HIS A 84 -19.44 0.70 -11.56
N PHE A 85 -18.58 1.67 -11.85
CA PHE A 85 -17.14 1.56 -11.63
C PHE A 85 -16.61 2.78 -10.90
N SER A 86 -15.79 2.53 -9.87
CA SER A 86 -15.08 3.56 -9.12
C SER A 86 -13.65 3.14 -8.89
N ILE A 87 -12.70 4.05 -9.07
CA ILE A 87 -11.28 3.80 -8.83
C ILE A 87 -10.57 5.08 -8.38
N ASP A 88 -9.75 4.95 -7.34
CA ASP A 88 -8.78 5.98 -6.95
C ASP A 88 -7.48 5.75 -7.72
N TYR A 89 -6.93 6.79 -8.32
CA TYR A 89 -5.64 6.71 -9.00
C TYR A 89 -4.83 7.99 -8.80
N LEU A 90 -3.51 7.83 -8.85
CA LEU A 90 -2.57 8.93 -8.78
C LEU A 90 -2.29 9.44 -10.20
N CYS A 91 -2.36 10.73 -10.40
CA CYS A 91 -1.90 11.37 -11.62
C CYS A 91 -0.95 12.53 -11.30
N HIS A 92 -0.09 12.86 -12.26
CA HIS A 92 0.87 13.95 -12.13
C HIS A 92 0.41 15.14 -12.97
N THR A 93 0.39 16.31 -12.36
CA THR A 93 0.17 17.56 -13.11
C THR A 93 1.39 17.86 -14.00
N PRO A 94 1.30 18.76 -14.99
CA PRO A 94 2.46 19.19 -15.77
C PRO A 94 3.61 19.77 -14.93
N THR A 95 3.30 20.24 -13.70
CA THR A 95 4.29 20.65 -12.69
C THR A 95 4.84 19.46 -11.89
N GLN A 96 4.46 18.22 -12.25
CA GLN A 96 4.81 16.97 -11.56
C GLN A 96 4.32 16.87 -10.11
N GLU A 97 3.32 17.65 -9.72
CA GLU A 97 2.70 17.51 -8.41
C GLU A 97 1.75 16.30 -8.41
N PRO A 98 1.91 15.37 -7.44
CA PRO A 98 1.05 14.20 -7.33
C PRO A 98 -0.36 14.63 -6.94
N THR A 99 -1.35 14.26 -7.74
CA THR A 99 -2.76 14.56 -7.54
C THR A 99 -3.57 13.26 -7.51
N TRP A 100 -4.27 13.01 -6.41
CA TRP A 100 -5.16 11.88 -6.28
C TRP A 100 -6.54 12.19 -6.84
N LEU A 101 -7.02 11.35 -7.74
CA LEU A 101 -8.36 11.47 -8.33
C LEU A 101 -9.16 10.19 -8.09
N THR A 102 -10.46 10.37 -7.82
CA THR A 102 -11.45 9.29 -7.91
C THR A 102 -12.21 9.43 -9.21
N LEU A 103 -12.17 8.42 -10.05
CA LEU A 103 -13.06 8.26 -11.20
C LEU A 103 -14.29 7.48 -10.80
N ASN A 104 -15.49 8.00 -11.14
CA ASN A 104 -16.74 7.26 -11.07
C ASN A 104 -17.40 7.25 -12.45
N LEU A 105 -17.88 6.07 -12.86
CA LEU A 105 -18.61 5.86 -14.10
C LEU A 105 -19.86 5.04 -13.84
N GLN A 106 -20.99 5.51 -14.33
CA GLN A 106 -22.28 4.84 -14.19
C GLN A 106 -23.21 5.14 -15.37
N PRO A 107 -24.14 4.23 -15.74
CA PRO A 107 -25.12 4.51 -16.77
C PRO A 107 -26.10 5.59 -16.30
N MET A 108 -26.50 6.44 -17.24
CA MET A 108 -27.56 7.43 -17.02
C MET A 108 -28.91 6.83 -17.39
N GLN A 109 -29.93 7.09 -16.59
CA GLN A 109 -31.32 6.87 -16.99
C GLN A 109 -31.71 8.01 -17.97
N SER A 110 -31.42 7.82 -19.22
CA SER A 110 -31.70 8.81 -20.26
C SER A 110 -33.02 8.54 -20.94
N SER A 111 -33.90 9.54 -21.02
CA SER A 111 -35.04 9.54 -21.92
C SER A 111 -34.68 9.91 -23.36
N LEU A 112 -33.40 10.09 -23.66
CA LEU A 112 -32.86 10.37 -25.01
C LEU A 112 -32.72 9.07 -25.82
N ALA A 113 -33.82 8.33 -25.95
CA ALA A 113 -33.85 7.02 -26.61
C ALA A 113 -33.40 7.03 -28.09
N GLU A 114 -33.19 8.18 -28.68
CA GLU A 114 -32.72 8.31 -30.06
C GLU A 114 -31.20 8.25 -30.21
N GLN A 115 -30.41 8.41 -29.11
CA GLN A 115 -28.93 8.49 -29.15
C GLN A 115 -28.22 7.33 -28.50
N GLY A 116 -28.94 6.29 -28.04
CA GLY A 116 -28.34 5.16 -27.36
C GLY A 116 -28.04 5.40 -25.88
N PRO A 117 -27.39 4.42 -25.18
CA PRO A 117 -27.05 4.55 -23.76
C PRO A 117 -25.97 5.60 -23.53
N CYS A 118 -26.21 6.44 -22.50
CA CYS A 118 -25.26 7.46 -22.06
C CYS A 118 -24.73 7.11 -20.65
N PHE A 119 -23.53 7.52 -20.36
CA PHE A 119 -22.87 7.26 -19.09
C PHE A 119 -22.36 8.57 -18.48
N LEU A 120 -22.60 8.71 -17.17
CA LEU A 120 -22.06 9.81 -16.38
C LEU A 120 -20.69 9.42 -15.86
N LEU A 121 -19.68 10.21 -16.24
CA LEU A 121 -18.31 10.11 -15.76
C LEU A 121 -18.01 11.32 -14.89
N THR A 122 -17.50 11.09 -13.69
CA THR A 122 -17.05 12.16 -12.80
C THR A 122 -15.62 11.91 -12.32
N LEU A 123 -14.84 12.99 -12.22
CA LEU A 123 -13.54 13.00 -11.58
C LEU A 123 -13.57 13.91 -10.37
N THR A 124 -13.14 13.40 -9.23
CA THR A 124 -13.08 14.15 -7.97
C THR A 124 -11.64 14.21 -7.48
N ASN A 125 -11.14 15.41 -7.22
CA ASN A 125 -9.83 15.56 -6.59
C ASN A 125 -9.92 15.22 -5.10
N ILE A 126 -9.27 14.14 -4.69
CA ILE A 126 -9.22 13.63 -3.31
C ILE A 126 -7.85 13.83 -2.65
N THR A 127 -6.95 14.64 -3.25
CA THR A 127 -5.59 14.88 -2.74
C THR A 127 -5.61 15.39 -1.30
N HIS A 128 -6.45 16.36 -1.02
CA HIS A 128 -6.60 16.90 0.34
C HIS A 128 -7.10 15.84 1.31
N HIS A 129 -8.05 15.00 0.89
CA HIS A 129 -8.58 13.91 1.71
C HIS A 129 -7.48 12.90 2.04
N LYS A 130 -6.71 12.45 1.03
CA LYS A 130 -5.56 11.56 1.23
C LYS A 130 -4.49 12.18 2.14
N GLN A 131 -4.18 13.47 1.97
CA GLN A 131 -3.24 14.19 2.85
C GLN A 131 -3.73 14.27 4.29
N VAL A 132 -5.03 14.45 4.53
CA VAL A 132 -5.61 14.47 5.87
C VAL A 132 -5.57 13.06 6.48
N GLU A 133 -5.92 12.02 5.72
CA GLU A 133 -5.79 10.63 6.14
C GLU A 133 -4.33 10.30 6.53
N ASP A 134 -3.36 10.70 5.70
CA ASP A 134 -1.93 10.51 5.97
C ASP A 134 -1.48 11.27 7.23
N ARG A 135 -1.98 12.50 7.44
CA ARG A 135 -1.68 13.27 8.65
C ARG A 135 -2.30 12.64 9.90
N ILE A 136 -3.54 12.17 9.83
CA ILE A 136 -4.18 11.45 10.93
C ILE A 136 -3.41 10.15 11.23
N SER A 137 -3.06 9.39 10.21
CA SER A 137 -2.23 8.19 10.33
C SER A 137 -0.84 8.51 10.90
N ALA A 138 -0.27 9.67 10.56
CA ALA A 138 0.99 10.14 11.11
C ALA A 138 0.87 10.60 12.59
N LEU A 139 -0.30 11.01 13.05
CA LEU A 139 -0.56 11.35 14.44
C LEU A 139 -0.90 10.12 15.30
N THR A 140 -1.43 9.07 14.71
CA THR A 140 -1.67 7.80 15.38
C THR A 140 -0.39 6.97 15.43
N LEU A 141 -0.23 6.17 16.45
CA LEU A 141 0.89 5.23 16.60
C LEU A 141 0.49 3.80 16.23
N THR A 142 -0.73 3.63 15.68
CA THR A 142 -1.32 2.35 15.31
C THR A 142 -1.70 2.33 13.83
N ASP A 143 -1.62 1.15 13.22
CA ASP A 143 -2.13 0.89 11.87
C ASP A 143 -3.65 0.73 11.90
N PRO A 144 -4.42 1.48 11.09
CA PRO A 144 -5.88 1.48 11.19
C PRO A 144 -6.54 0.17 10.73
N LEU A 145 -5.88 -0.61 9.87
CA LEU A 145 -6.43 -1.88 9.39
C LEU A 145 -6.26 -3.00 10.41
N THR A 146 -5.07 -3.09 11.01
CA THR A 146 -4.67 -4.23 11.83
C THR A 146 -4.70 -3.96 13.33
N GLY A 147 -4.73 -2.69 13.75
CA GLY A 147 -4.63 -2.27 15.14
C GLY A 147 -3.23 -2.43 15.77
N LEU A 148 -2.26 -2.99 15.04
CA LEU A 148 -0.88 -3.08 15.49
C LEU A 148 -0.20 -1.70 15.51
N ALA A 149 1.00 -1.62 16.09
CA ALA A 149 1.84 -0.44 15.93
C ALA A 149 2.08 -0.16 14.43
N ASN A 150 2.07 1.11 14.05
CA ASN A 150 2.49 1.49 12.70
C ASN A 150 4.03 1.64 12.63
N ARG A 151 4.55 1.88 11.42
CA ARG A 151 5.98 2.05 11.17
C ARG A 151 6.62 3.12 12.07
N ARG A 152 5.93 4.24 12.29
CA ARG A 152 6.43 5.34 13.14
C ARG A 152 6.61 4.91 14.60
N ARG A 153 5.64 4.17 15.15
CA ARG A 153 5.73 3.60 16.50
C ARG A 153 6.85 2.58 16.60
N LEU A 154 7.00 1.74 15.57
CA LEU A 154 8.10 0.78 15.49
C LEU A 154 9.47 1.48 15.57
N GLU A 155 9.68 2.55 14.78
CA GLU A 155 10.94 3.30 14.76
C GLU A 155 11.26 3.94 16.12
N GLN A 156 10.26 4.45 16.83
CA GLN A 156 10.41 4.96 18.18
C GLN A 156 10.78 3.84 19.16
N PHE A 157 10.03 2.75 19.13
CA PHE A 157 10.21 1.60 20.01
C PHE A 157 11.58 0.94 19.81
N MET A 158 12.01 0.78 18.55
CA MET A 158 13.33 0.24 18.21
C MET A 158 14.47 1.06 18.83
N ARG A 159 14.38 2.39 18.80
CA ARG A 159 15.36 3.27 19.44
C ARG A 159 15.45 3.02 20.95
N ASP A 160 14.29 2.93 21.59
CA ASP A 160 14.21 2.76 23.04
C ASP A 160 14.75 1.38 23.46
N GLU A 161 14.31 0.30 22.78
CA GLU A 161 14.74 -1.07 23.07
C GLU A 161 16.19 -1.33 22.71
N TRP A 162 16.71 -0.76 21.61
CA TRP A 162 18.13 -0.81 21.30
C TRP A 162 18.98 -0.21 22.44
N SER A 163 18.64 1.01 22.85
CA SER A 163 19.32 1.69 23.97
C SER A 163 19.25 0.90 25.26
N ARG A 164 18.10 0.27 25.53
CA ARG A 164 17.88 -0.59 26.69
C ARG A 164 18.75 -1.85 26.60
N ALA A 165 18.76 -2.53 25.46
CA ALA A 165 19.56 -3.74 25.23
C ALA A 165 21.06 -3.48 25.43
N ILE A 166 21.59 -2.39 24.88
CA ILE A 166 23.00 -1.99 25.08
C ILE A 166 23.31 -1.71 26.54
N ARG A 167 22.44 -0.92 27.23
CA ARG A 167 22.64 -0.55 28.63
C ARG A 167 22.63 -1.76 29.55
N HIS A 168 21.71 -2.68 29.35
CA HIS A 168 21.52 -3.87 30.18
C HIS A 168 22.30 -5.09 29.69
N GLN A 169 23.05 -4.96 28.59
CA GLN A 169 23.77 -6.09 27.97
C GLN A 169 22.86 -7.29 27.71
N SER A 170 21.64 -7.02 27.29
CA SER A 170 20.61 -8.02 26.99
C SER A 170 20.49 -8.26 25.50
N SER A 171 19.97 -9.42 25.12
CA SER A 171 19.66 -9.76 23.74
C SER A 171 18.46 -8.93 23.25
N LEU A 172 18.45 -8.64 21.95
CA LEU A 172 17.32 -8.05 21.23
C LEU A 172 17.17 -8.78 19.91
N SER A 173 15.96 -9.27 19.62
CA SER A 173 15.68 -9.95 18.34
C SER A 173 14.61 -9.19 17.56
N VAL A 174 14.80 -9.13 16.24
CA VAL A 174 13.86 -8.51 15.30
C VAL A 174 13.51 -9.54 14.23
N MET A 175 12.23 -9.64 13.92
CA MET A 175 11.71 -10.48 12.86
C MET A 175 11.01 -9.61 11.83
N MET A 176 11.37 -9.78 10.55
CA MET A 176 10.60 -9.27 9.42
C MET A 176 9.74 -10.41 8.90
N VAL A 177 8.43 -10.19 8.81
CA VAL A 177 7.41 -11.17 8.42
C VAL A 177 6.67 -10.67 7.21
N ASP A 178 6.50 -11.50 6.19
CA ASP A 178 5.81 -11.13 4.95
C ASP A 178 4.82 -12.23 4.55
N ALA A 179 3.62 -11.83 4.16
CA ALA A 179 2.58 -12.74 3.72
C ALA A 179 2.85 -13.23 2.29
N ASP A 180 3.18 -14.51 2.16
CA ASP A 180 3.57 -15.11 0.89
C ASP A 180 2.44 -15.05 -0.15
N HIS A 181 2.77 -14.53 -1.34
CA HIS A 181 1.85 -14.44 -2.48
C HIS A 181 0.60 -13.59 -2.23
N PHE A 182 0.67 -12.59 -1.34
CA PHE A 182 -0.47 -11.76 -0.94
C PHE A 182 -1.14 -11.06 -2.13
N LYS A 183 -0.36 -10.58 -3.12
CA LYS A 183 -0.92 -10.03 -4.35
C LYS A 183 -1.84 -11.02 -5.08
N GLN A 184 -1.42 -12.29 -5.19
CA GLN A 184 -2.25 -13.33 -5.85
C GLN A 184 -3.52 -13.65 -5.05
N LEU A 185 -3.47 -13.55 -3.72
CA LEU A 185 -4.65 -13.66 -2.87
C LEU A 185 -5.64 -12.53 -3.19
N ASN A 186 -5.17 -11.28 -3.23
CA ASN A 186 -6.00 -10.12 -3.60
C ASN A 186 -6.60 -10.27 -5.01
N ASP A 187 -5.78 -10.66 -5.97
CA ASP A 187 -6.20 -10.83 -7.37
C ASP A 187 -7.29 -11.92 -7.52
N SER A 188 -7.26 -12.95 -6.66
CA SER A 188 -8.20 -14.08 -6.73
C SER A 188 -9.45 -13.93 -5.86
N MET A 189 -9.34 -13.26 -4.70
CA MET A 189 -10.41 -13.18 -3.69
C MET A 189 -10.89 -11.75 -3.42
N GLY A 190 -10.24 -10.76 -4.00
CA GLY A 190 -10.53 -9.33 -3.80
C GLY A 190 -9.84 -8.73 -2.56
N HIS A 191 -9.73 -7.41 -2.55
CA HIS A 191 -9.03 -6.67 -1.49
C HIS A 191 -9.64 -6.86 -0.08
N ALA A 192 -10.97 -7.01 0.02
CA ALA A 192 -11.62 -7.26 1.30
C ALA A 192 -11.15 -8.56 1.97
N ALA A 193 -10.96 -9.63 1.19
CA ALA A 193 -10.42 -10.89 1.69
C ALA A 193 -8.94 -10.76 2.09
N GLY A 194 -8.15 -9.96 1.35
CA GLY A 194 -6.79 -9.61 1.71
C GLY A 194 -6.72 -8.85 3.04
N ASP A 195 -7.58 -7.88 3.25
CA ASP A 195 -7.66 -7.14 4.50
C ASP A 195 -8.00 -8.04 5.70
N ASP A 196 -8.94 -8.98 5.52
CA ASP A 196 -9.28 -9.96 6.56
C ASP A 196 -8.11 -10.91 6.85
N CYS A 197 -7.36 -11.30 5.84
CA CYS A 197 -6.14 -12.08 5.99
C CYS A 197 -5.10 -11.31 6.83
N LEU A 198 -4.84 -10.03 6.53
CA LEU A 198 -3.90 -9.20 7.29
C LEU A 198 -4.33 -9.02 8.75
N ARG A 199 -5.63 -8.86 9.03
CA ARG A 199 -6.17 -8.79 10.40
C ARG A 199 -5.92 -10.07 11.19
N GLN A 200 -6.08 -11.24 10.55
CA GLN A 200 -5.82 -12.52 11.18
C GLN A 200 -4.33 -12.72 11.47
N VAL A 201 -3.45 -12.39 10.53
CA VAL A 201 -1.99 -12.39 10.74
C VAL A 201 -1.62 -11.48 11.90
N ALA A 202 -2.13 -10.25 11.92
CA ALA A 202 -1.88 -9.27 12.97
C ALA A 202 -2.30 -9.78 14.35
N THR A 203 -3.47 -10.42 14.45
CA THR A 203 -3.96 -11.03 15.70
C THR A 203 -3.01 -12.10 16.23
N ILE A 204 -2.47 -12.93 15.34
CA ILE A 204 -1.47 -13.92 15.72
C ILE A 204 -0.19 -13.26 16.23
N LEU A 205 0.34 -12.28 15.50
CA LEU A 205 1.57 -11.56 15.87
C LEU A 205 1.42 -10.83 17.21
N GLN A 206 0.28 -10.18 17.44
CA GLN A 206 -0.03 -9.53 18.71
C GLN A 206 0.03 -10.49 19.89
N GLY A 207 -0.41 -11.74 19.69
CA GLY A 207 -0.34 -12.79 20.72
C GLY A 207 1.09 -13.21 21.12
N PHE A 208 2.11 -12.79 20.38
CA PHE A 208 3.52 -13.04 20.68
C PHE A 208 4.29 -11.80 21.18
N SER A 209 3.64 -10.64 21.31
CA SER A 209 4.23 -9.38 21.74
C SER A 209 3.57 -8.85 23.03
N ASN A 210 3.54 -9.67 24.06
CA ASN A 210 2.79 -9.37 25.29
C ASN A 210 3.64 -8.76 26.43
N ARG A 211 4.97 -8.68 26.28
CA ARG A 211 5.86 -8.12 27.29
C ARG A 211 6.15 -6.64 27.03
N PRO A 212 6.50 -5.85 28.04
CA PRO A 212 6.80 -4.42 27.84
C PRO A 212 7.95 -4.15 26.83
N GLY A 213 8.86 -5.09 26.65
CA GLY A 213 9.96 -5.03 25.68
C GLY A 213 9.63 -5.62 24.32
N ASP A 214 8.38 -6.04 24.07
CA ASP A 214 7.95 -6.62 22.81
C ASP A 214 7.02 -5.66 22.05
N LEU A 215 7.07 -5.69 20.72
CA LEU A 215 6.18 -4.91 19.86
C LEU A 215 5.90 -5.70 18.58
N ALA A 216 4.63 -5.78 18.20
CA ALA A 216 4.21 -6.16 16.86
C ALA A 216 3.78 -4.90 16.09
N ALA A 217 4.25 -4.75 14.87
CA ALA A 217 3.98 -3.61 14.01
C ALA A 217 3.67 -4.04 12.57
N ARG A 218 2.83 -3.28 11.89
CA ARG A 218 2.71 -3.35 10.43
C ARG A 218 3.70 -2.37 9.83
N TYR A 219 4.63 -2.90 9.02
CA TYR A 219 5.69 -2.09 8.41
C TYR A 219 5.19 -1.38 7.14
N GLY A 220 4.37 -2.07 6.34
CA GLY A 220 3.70 -1.55 5.15
C GLY A 220 3.15 -2.69 4.29
N GLY A 221 2.04 -2.47 3.58
CA GLY A 221 1.44 -3.50 2.74
C GLY A 221 1.16 -4.81 3.48
N GLU A 222 1.80 -5.89 3.07
CA GLU A 222 1.73 -7.23 3.67
C GLU A 222 2.89 -7.54 4.62
N GLU A 223 3.72 -6.55 4.96
CA GLU A 223 4.91 -6.72 5.78
C GLU A 223 4.66 -6.33 7.24
N PHE A 224 5.15 -7.16 8.15
CA PHE A 224 5.06 -6.96 9.59
C PHE A 224 6.43 -7.08 10.23
N VAL A 225 6.60 -6.43 11.38
CA VAL A 225 7.80 -6.53 12.21
C VAL A 225 7.42 -6.94 13.62
N LEU A 226 8.15 -7.89 14.17
CA LEU A 226 8.07 -8.25 15.58
C LEU A 226 9.41 -7.95 16.25
N VAL A 227 9.39 -7.10 17.27
CA VAL A 227 10.53 -6.77 18.11
C VAL A 227 10.38 -7.51 19.43
N LEU A 228 11.39 -8.23 19.86
CA LEU A 228 11.39 -9.05 21.07
C LEU A 228 12.59 -8.67 21.94
N GLY A 229 12.32 -7.92 23.00
CA GLY A 229 13.31 -7.56 24.00
C GLY A 229 13.74 -8.76 24.83
N GLN A 230 14.99 -8.76 25.30
CA GLN A 230 15.56 -9.82 26.15
C GLN A 230 15.34 -11.23 25.58
N THR A 231 15.33 -11.36 24.24
CA THR A 231 15.09 -12.62 23.54
C THR A 231 16.31 -12.97 22.72
N THR A 232 16.87 -14.14 22.94
CA THR A 232 18.01 -14.67 22.19
C THR A 232 17.60 -15.11 20.78
N GLN A 233 18.56 -15.22 19.87
CA GLN A 233 18.31 -15.73 18.51
C GLN A 233 17.64 -17.11 18.51
N ALA A 234 18.08 -18.02 19.41
CA ALA A 234 17.52 -19.38 19.49
C ALA A 234 16.05 -19.38 19.97
N GLU A 235 15.69 -18.48 20.87
CA GLU A 235 14.30 -18.29 21.32
C GLU A 235 13.46 -17.61 20.22
N ALA A 236 14.03 -16.63 19.54
CA ALA A 236 13.38 -15.96 18.42
C ALA A 236 13.03 -16.95 17.29
N VAL A 237 13.92 -17.86 16.92
CA VAL A 237 13.65 -18.91 15.93
C VAL A 237 12.48 -19.79 16.36
N LYS A 238 12.41 -20.20 17.64
CA LYS A 238 11.28 -21.00 18.16
C LYS A 238 9.95 -20.24 18.09
N ILE A 239 9.98 -18.93 18.40
CA ILE A 239 8.80 -18.06 18.33
C ILE A 239 8.37 -17.89 16.86
N ALA A 240 9.30 -17.61 15.97
CA ALA A 240 9.02 -17.43 14.54
C ALA A 240 8.40 -18.69 13.91
N GLU A 241 8.94 -19.87 14.24
CA GLU A 241 8.40 -21.13 13.74
C GLU A 241 6.96 -21.40 14.25
N ARG A 242 6.68 -21.05 15.51
CA ARG A 242 5.31 -21.12 16.06
C ARG A 242 4.36 -20.14 15.38
N ILE A 243 4.82 -18.91 15.07
CA ILE A 243 4.05 -17.92 14.31
C ILE A 243 3.72 -18.48 12.93
N ARG A 244 4.74 -18.96 12.19
CA ARG A 244 4.57 -19.54 10.86
C ARG A 244 3.55 -20.69 10.87
N GLN A 245 3.67 -21.61 11.82
CA GLN A 245 2.74 -22.74 11.95
C GLN A 245 1.31 -22.29 12.28
N LYS A 246 1.13 -21.30 13.17
CA LYS A 246 -0.20 -20.77 13.50
C LYS A 246 -0.86 -20.08 12.32
N ILE A 247 -0.08 -19.31 11.54
CA ILE A 247 -0.60 -18.66 10.35
C ILE A 247 -0.97 -19.69 9.28
N MET A 248 -0.13 -20.70 9.07
CA MET A 248 -0.44 -21.81 8.16
C MET A 248 -1.71 -22.57 8.60
N ALA A 249 -1.95 -22.70 9.90
CA ALA A 249 -3.13 -23.37 10.47
C ALA A 249 -4.44 -22.56 10.32
N LEU A 250 -4.41 -21.30 9.88
CA LEU A 250 -5.60 -20.55 9.48
C LEU A 250 -6.29 -21.15 8.25
N ASP A 251 -5.59 -21.98 7.48
CA ASP A 251 -6.05 -22.69 6.26
C ASP A 251 -6.70 -21.75 5.22
N ILE A 252 -6.19 -20.53 5.11
CA ILE A 252 -6.65 -19.56 4.10
C ILE A 252 -6.19 -20.03 2.73
N ARG A 253 -7.13 -20.43 1.85
CA ARG A 253 -6.85 -20.97 0.51
C ARG A 253 -7.31 -20.02 -0.57
N PHE A 254 -6.50 -19.87 -1.62
CA PHE A 254 -6.76 -19.00 -2.78
C PHE A 254 -6.17 -19.61 -4.07
N ALA A 255 -6.52 -19.09 -5.23
CA ALA A 255 -5.93 -19.40 -6.55
C ALA A 255 -5.62 -20.91 -6.75
N GLY A 256 -6.66 -21.77 -6.79
CA GLY A 256 -6.49 -23.22 -7.04
C GLY A 256 -5.94 -24.00 -5.83
N HIS A 257 -6.42 -23.66 -4.62
CA HIS A 257 -6.08 -24.31 -3.34
C HIS A 257 -4.68 -24.01 -2.79
N ARG A 258 -4.01 -22.96 -3.27
CA ARG A 258 -2.76 -22.50 -2.65
C ARG A 258 -3.02 -22.00 -1.23
N LEU A 259 -2.23 -22.47 -0.28
CA LEU A 259 -2.30 -22.06 1.12
C LEU A 259 -1.55 -20.75 1.33
N MET A 260 -2.15 -19.80 2.04
CA MET A 260 -1.48 -18.60 2.51
C MET A 260 -0.48 -18.97 3.61
N THR A 261 0.74 -18.52 3.47
CA THR A 261 1.84 -18.75 4.41
C THR A 261 2.61 -17.46 4.65
N VAL A 262 3.58 -17.49 5.53
CA VAL A 262 4.51 -16.37 5.76
C VAL A 262 5.94 -16.82 5.66
N SER A 263 6.77 -15.93 5.13
CA SER A 263 8.22 -16.01 5.22
C SER A 263 8.71 -15.09 6.33
N ILE A 264 9.69 -15.53 7.12
CA ILE A 264 10.19 -14.79 8.28
C ILE A 264 11.71 -14.71 8.21
N GLY A 265 12.24 -13.48 8.29
CA GLY A 265 13.66 -13.22 8.45
C GLY A 265 13.96 -12.71 9.86
N ILE A 266 15.00 -13.22 10.50
CA ILE A 266 15.40 -12.89 11.87
C ILE A 266 16.78 -12.28 11.90
N ALA A 267 16.94 -11.21 12.68
CA ALA A 267 18.24 -10.70 13.11
C ALA A 267 18.25 -10.49 14.62
N SER A 268 19.39 -10.73 15.26
CA SER A 268 19.50 -10.64 16.71
C SER A 268 20.81 -9.99 17.15
N LEU A 269 20.70 -9.11 18.13
CA LEU A 269 21.82 -8.62 18.92
C LEU A 269 22.04 -9.61 20.09
N GLY A 270 23.21 -10.26 20.12
CA GLY A 270 23.58 -11.17 21.23
C GLY A 270 24.11 -10.40 22.45
N ALA A 271 23.89 -10.91 23.62
CA ALA A 271 24.40 -10.33 24.89
C ALA A 271 25.93 -10.07 24.89
N HIS A 272 26.71 -10.90 24.18
CA HIS A 272 28.16 -10.73 24.05
C HIS A 272 28.58 -9.61 23.08
N HIS A 273 27.78 -9.28 22.09
CA HIS A 273 28.03 -8.15 21.18
C HIS A 273 27.82 -6.80 21.87
N ALA A 274 26.92 -6.74 22.85
CA ALA A 274 26.72 -5.56 23.68
C ALA A 274 27.94 -5.22 24.56
N GLN A 275 28.81 -6.20 24.85
CA GLN A 275 30.09 -5.98 25.55
C GLN A 275 31.18 -5.42 24.63
N SER A 276 31.26 -5.88 23.40
CA SER A 276 32.27 -5.47 22.41
C SER A 276 32.16 -3.99 22.02
N THR A 277 30.97 -3.43 22.11
CA THR A 277 30.71 -2.01 21.83
C THR A 277 31.13 -1.07 22.94
N LYS A 278 31.45 -1.59 24.15
CA LYS A 278 31.99 -0.76 25.28
C LYS A 278 33.48 -0.51 25.22
N GLU A 279 34.25 -1.29 24.46
CA GLU A 279 35.73 -1.24 24.43
C GLU A 279 36.31 -0.36 23.32
N GLN A 280 35.51 0.29 22.49
CA GLN A 280 36.03 1.25 21.51
C GLN A 280 35.88 2.70 22.01
N PRO A 281 36.98 3.40 22.33
CA PRO A 281 36.95 4.78 22.78
C PRO A 281 36.93 5.73 21.58
N ALA A 282 35.81 5.88 20.91
CA ALA A 282 35.58 6.98 19.99
C ALA A 282 34.25 7.66 20.30
N ARG A 283 34.34 8.65 21.16
CA ARG A 283 33.23 9.49 21.67
C ARG A 283 32.46 10.28 20.62
N THR A 284 32.72 10.07 19.32
CA THR A 284 32.18 10.87 18.22
C THR A 284 31.31 10.07 17.25
N GLN A 285 31.25 8.74 17.33
CA GLN A 285 30.47 7.88 16.39
C GLN A 285 29.10 7.45 16.94
N TRP A 286 28.79 7.73 18.22
CA TRP A 286 27.57 7.28 18.92
C TRP A 286 26.38 8.23 18.79
N LEU A 287 26.49 9.29 18.01
CA LEU A 287 25.41 10.28 17.84
C LEU A 287 24.51 10.03 16.60
N ASN A 288 24.82 9.06 15.76
CA ASN A 288 23.95 8.66 14.66
C ASN A 288 23.08 7.47 15.07
N PHE A 289 22.13 7.73 15.94
CA PHE A 289 21.15 6.78 16.45
C PHE A 289 20.24 6.18 15.37
N SER A 290 20.32 6.66 14.13
CA SER A 290 19.58 6.16 12.96
C SER A 290 20.21 4.92 12.32
N GLU A 291 21.51 4.61 12.58
CA GLU A 291 22.20 3.55 11.84
C GLU A 291 22.08 2.15 12.48
N ASP A 292 22.12 2.04 13.82
CA ASP A 292 22.27 0.72 14.46
C ASP A 292 20.95 -0.04 14.68
N GLY A 293 19.85 0.64 15.01
CA GLY A 293 18.51 0.03 15.08
C GLY A 293 17.97 -0.32 13.69
N ASN A 294 18.26 0.51 12.70
CA ASN A 294 17.98 0.24 11.30
C ASN A 294 18.79 -0.93 10.76
N LEU A 295 20.00 -1.15 11.26
CA LEU A 295 20.86 -2.27 10.85
C LEU A 295 20.21 -3.64 11.20
N LEU A 296 19.58 -3.80 12.36
CA LEU A 296 18.86 -5.03 12.69
C LEU A 296 17.66 -5.27 11.78
N LEU A 297 16.92 -4.21 11.44
CA LEU A 297 15.80 -4.29 10.49
C LEU A 297 16.32 -4.69 9.10
N GLU A 298 17.38 -4.07 8.61
CA GLU A 298 18.00 -4.43 7.33
C GLU A 298 18.54 -5.85 7.31
N GLN A 299 19.11 -6.33 8.41
CA GLN A 299 19.60 -7.69 8.53
C GLN A 299 18.44 -8.69 8.52
N ALA A 300 17.33 -8.39 9.21
CA ALA A 300 16.13 -9.21 9.19
C ALA A 300 15.48 -9.23 7.80
N ASP A 301 15.47 -8.11 7.09
CA ASP A 301 14.99 -8.03 5.70
C ASP A 301 15.84 -8.88 4.75
N LYS A 302 17.18 -8.81 4.87
CA LYS A 302 18.09 -9.70 4.10
C LYS A 302 17.81 -11.18 4.35
N ALA A 303 17.54 -11.56 5.60
CA ALA A 303 17.15 -12.93 5.94
C ALA A 303 15.77 -13.30 5.36
N LEU A 304 14.81 -12.39 5.39
CA LEU A 304 13.50 -12.57 4.75
C LEU A 304 13.64 -12.77 3.24
N TYR A 305 14.48 -11.99 2.59
CA TYR A 305 14.77 -12.19 1.16
C TYR A 305 15.29 -13.59 0.85
N VAL A 306 16.18 -14.13 1.70
CA VAL A 306 16.68 -15.52 1.58
C VAL A 306 15.50 -16.50 1.74
N ALA A 307 14.65 -16.32 2.75
CA ALA A 307 13.47 -17.15 2.96
C ALA A 307 12.56 -17.21 1.72
N LYS A 308 12.29 -16.03 1.12
CA LYS A 308 11.50 -15.92 -0.12
C LYS A 308 12.17 -16.63 -1.31
N LYS A 309 13.48 -16.49 -1.46
CA LYS A 309 14.26 -17.14 -2.55
C LYS A 309 14.33 -18.65 -2.42
N GLN A 310 14.43 -19.18 -1.23
CA GLN A 310 14.56 -20.61 -0.97
C GLN A 310 13.22 -21.37 -0.98
N GLY A 311 12.12 -20.73 -1.37
CA GLY A 311 10.82 -21.40 -1.57
C GLY A 311 9.73 -20.97 -0.62
N ARG A 312 9.93 -19.89 0.15
CA ARG A 312 8.92 -19.31 1.07
C ARG A 312 8.52 -20.25 2.22
N ASN A 313 7.50 -19.85 2.99
CA ASN A 313 6.94 -20.61 4.10
C ASN A 313 8.02 -21.15 5.06
N ARG A 314 8.95 -20.28 5.46
CA ARG A 314 10.09 -20.66 6.30
C ARG A 314 10.60 -19.51 7.15
N VAL A 315 11.46 -19.88 8.09
CA VAL A 315 12.22 -18.96 8.93
C VAL A 315 13.69 -19.02 8.51
N GLU A 316 14.28 -17.86 8.26
CA GLU A 316 15.71 -17.73 8.00
C GLU A 316 16.33 -16.74 8.99
N VAL A 317 17.57 -16.99 9.36
CA VAL A 317 18.33 -16.15 10.29
C VAL A 317 19.42 -15.43 9.53
N TYR A 318 19.61 -14.16 9.81
CA TYR A 318 20.72 -13.40 9.25
C TYR A 318 22.06 -13.97 9.73
N ASP A 319 22.90 -14.37 8.77
CA ASP A 319 24.26 -14.79 9.00
C ASP A 319 25.22 -13.87 8.26
N LYS A 320 26.18 -13.25 8.98
CA LYS A 320 27.22 -12.39 8.40
C LYS A 320 28.10 -13.11 7.36
N HIS A 321 28.12 -14.44 7.38
CA HIS A 321 28.93 -15.28 6.49
C HIS A 321 28.19 -15.69 5.20
N HIS A 322 26.88 -15.47 5.10
CA HIS A 322 26.15 -15.65 3.85
C HIS A 322 26.47 -14.50 2.89
N ARG A 323 27.50 -14.68 2.07
CA ARG A 323 27.76 -13.80 0.90
C ARG A 323 26.60 -14.01 -0.09
N LEU A 324 25.62 -13.11 -0.04
CA LEU A 324 24.66 -12.95 -1.13
C LEU A 324 25.46 -12.51 -2.36
N THR A 325 25.70 -13.41 -3.31
CA THR A 325 26.03 -13.04 -4.68
C THR A 325 24.79 -12.41 -5.30
N VAL A 326 24.60 -11.12 -5.06
CA VAL A 326 23.64 -10.31 -5.82
C VAL A 326 24.28 -10.07 -7.18
N PRO A 327 23.71 -10.51 -8.31
CA PRO A 327 24.10 -9.99 -9.60
C PRO A 327 23.67 -8.52 -9.62
N LEU A 328 24.62 -7.61 -9.69
CA LEU A 328 24.38 -6.23 -10.10
C LEU A 328 23.78 -6.30 -11.50
N SER A 329 22.46 -6.15 -11.62
CA SER A 329 21.83 -5.87 -12.89
C SER A 329 22.12 -4.41 -13.24
N VAL A 330 22.82 -4.27 -14.35
CA VAL A 330 23.09 -3.03 -15.09
C VAL A 330 21.79 -2.45 -15.62
#